data_cd3fb37ad46b0d511beccc3851257cbe
#
_entry.id   cd3fb37ad46b0d511beccc3851257cbe
#
_cell.length_a   1.000
_cell.length_b   1.000
_cell.length_c   1.000
_cell.angle_alpha   90.00
_cell.angle_beta   90.00
_cell.angle_gamma   90.00
#
_symmetry.space_group_name_H-M   'P 1'
#
loop_
_entity.id
_entity.type
_entity.pdbx_description
1 polymer ?
#
loop_
_entity_poly.entity_id
_entity_poly.type
_entity_poly.pdbx_seq_one_letter_code
_entity_poly.pdbx_strand_id
1 'polypeptide(L)'
;EIEALLSQHPTVQQAVVIAKEIAGDKRLVAYLLPQTSAAPEIAQLRSFLKQQLPDYMVPTSFVVLDTLPLTPNGKVDRKALPDP
;
A
#
# COMPACT_ATOMS: atom_id res chain seq x y z
N GLU A 1 6.68 -4.09 -8.28
CA GLU A 1 7.88 -4.20 -7.43
C GLU A 1 7.64 -3.74 -6.00
N ILE A 2 7.09 -2.55 -5.81
CA ILE A 2 6.80 -2.06 -4.46
C ILE A 2 5.79 -2.98 -3.78
N GLU A 3 4.76 -3.38 -4.52
CA GLU A 3 3.74 -4.28 -4.01
C GLU A 3 4.33 -5.63 -3.63
N ALA A 4 5.26 -6.14 -4.44
CA ALA A 4 5.91 -7.41 -4.15
C ALA A 4 6.75 -7.33 -2.89
N LEU A 5 7.47 -6.23 -2.70
CA LEU A 5 8.26 -6.01 -1.49
C LEU A 5 7.39 -5.94 -0.25
N LEU A 6 6.29 -5.20 -0.32
CA LEU A 6 5.35 -5.10 0.79
C LEU A 6 4.73 -6.44 1.13
N SER A 7 4.40 -7.23 0.13
CA SER A 7 3.81 -8.55 0.34
C SER A 7 4.77 -9.55 0.98
N GLN A 8 6.07 -9.31 0.89
CA GLN A 8 7.07 -10.14 1.56
C GLN A 8 7.11 -9.90 3.07
N HIS A 9 6.58 -8.77 3.53
CA HIS A 9 6.59 -8.48 4.96
C HIS A 9 5.57 -9.36 5.68
N PRO A 10 5.95 -9.98 6.80
CA PRO A 10 5.07 -10.97 7.45
C PRO A 10 3.76 -10.40 8.00
N THR A 11 3.66 -9.08 8.19
CA THR A 11 2.43 -8.46 8.68
C THR A 11 1.47 -8.06 7.57
N VAL A 12 1.86 -8.20 6.30
CA VAL A 12 1.07 -7.76 5.14
C VAL A 12 0.62 -8.98 4.36
N GLN A 13 -0.70 -9.14 4.22
CA GLN A 13 -1.27 -10.21 3.41
C GLN A 13 -1.27 -9.81 1.93
N GLN A 14 -1.66 -8.57 1.64
CA GLN A 14 -1.75 -8.06 0.29
C GLN A 14 -1.49 -6.57 0.30
N ALA A 15 -0.89 -6.06 -0.78
CA ALA A 15 -0.61 -4.65 -0.91
C ALA A 15 -0.98 -4.19 -2.32
N VAL A 16 -1.51 -2.97 -2.41
CA VAL A 16 -1.78 -2.29 -3.67
C VAL A 16 -1.16 -0.91 -3.59
N VAL A 17 -0.34 -0.57 -4.58
CA VAL A 17 0.29 0.75 -4.63
C VAL A 17 -0.19 1.45 -5.89
N ILE A 18 -0.71 2.66 -5.71
CA ILE A 18 -1.18 3.48 -6.84
C ILE A 18 -0.59 4.87 -6.72
N ALA A 19 -0.53 5.56 -7.85
CA ALA A 19 -0.16 6.97 -7.89
C ALA A 19 -1.44 7.80 -7.82
N LYS A 20 -1.51 8.69 -6.83
CA LYS A 20 -2.63 9.62 -6.68
C LYS A 20 -2.14 11.03 -6.72
N GLU A 21 -2.96 11.92 -7.27
CA GLU A 21 -2.68 13.35 -7.24
C GLU A 21 -3.27 13.92 -5.95
N ILE A 22 -2.41 14.41 -5.08
CA ILE A 22 -2.80 14.99 -3.80
C ILE A 22 -2.25 16.40 -3.75
N ALA A 23 -3.15 17.38 -3.61
CA ALA A 23 -2.77 18.81 -3.56
C ALA A 23 -1.89 19.22 -4.75
N GLY A 24 -2.17 18.69 -5.93
CA GLY A 24 -1.43 19.00 -7.15
C GLY A 24 -0.18 18.20 -7.38
N ASP A 25 0.23 17.36 -6.44
CA ASP A 25 1.43 16.53 -6.55
C ASP A 25 1.04 15.06 -6.73
N LYS A 26 1.75 14.38 -7.62
CA LYS A 26 1.61 12.93 -7.76
C LYS A 26 2.37 12.24 -6.65
N ARG A 27 1.68 11.38 -5.89
CA ARG A 27 2.26 10.66 -4.78
C ARG A 27 1.86 9.20 -4.84
N LEU A 28 2.76 8.34 -4.36
CA LEU A 28 2.45 6.92 -4.25
C LEU A 28 1.73 6.68 -2.93
N VAL A 29 0.65 5.91 -3.00
CA VAL A 29 -0.15 5.54 -1.83
C VAL A 29 -0.21 4.03 -1.78
N ALA A 30 0.18 3.44 -0.66
CA ALA A 30 0.14 2.00 -0.45
C ALA A 30 -1.09 1.65 0.37
N TYR A 31 -1.91 0.75 -0.17
CA TYR A 31 -3.07 0.21 0.53
C TYR A 31 -2.73 -1.19 0.98
N LEU A 32 -2.85 -1.45 2.27
CA LEU A 32 -2.38 -2.68 2.89
C LEU A 32 -3.54 -3.47 3.47
N LEU A 33 -3.54 -4.77 3.20
CA LEU A 33 -4.43 -5.71 3.85
C LEU A 33 -3.58 -6.48 4.86
N PRO A 34 -3.86 -6.36 6.18
CA PRO A 34 -3.02 -6.99 7.19
C PRO A 34 -3.16 -8.51 7.17
N GLN A 35 -2.09 -9.20 7.52
CA GLN A 35 -2.07 -10.66 7.58
C GLN A 35 -2.89 -11.19 8.77
N THR A 36 -2.91 -10.40 9.85
CA THR A 36 -3.65 -10.75 11.06
C THR A 36 -4.55 -9.59 11.45
N SER A 37 -5.32 -9.75 12.52
CA SER A 37 -6.16 -8.66 13.03
C SER A 37 -5.34 -7.49 13.58
N ALA A 38 -4.07 -7.70 13.86
CA ALA A 38 -3.17 -6.62 14.28
C ALA A 38 -2.70 -5.82 13.08
N ALA A 39 -2.84 -4.50 13.12
CA ALA A 39 -2.40 -3.64 12.04
C ALA A 39 -0.87 -3.64 11.94
N PRO A 40 -0.32 -3.64 10.71
CA PRO A 40 1.13 -3.53 10.54
C PRO A 40 1.65 -2.17 11.00
N GLU A 41 2.89 -2.14 11.49
CA GLU A 41 3.53 -0.90 11.85
C GLU A 41 4.01 -0.17 10.61
N ILE A 42 3.40 0.98 10.36
CA ILE A 42 3.72 1.77 9.14
C ILE A 42 5.18 2.20 9.15
N ALA A 43 5.71 2.60 10.31
CA ALA A 43 7.10 3.04 10.40
C ALA A 43 8.07 1.92 10.02
N GLN A 44 7.79 0.69 10.43
CA GLN A 44 8.61 -0.46 10.07
C GLN A 44 8.55 -0.77 8.58
N LEU A 45 7.35 -0.68 7.99
CA LEU A 45 7.18 -0.91 6.55
C LEU A 45 7.92 0.15 5.75
N ARG A 46 7.84 1.40 6.18
CA ARG A 46 8.53 2.50 5.50
C ARG A 46 10.05 2.29 5.57
N SER A 47 10.57 1.93 6.73
CA SER A 47 12.00 1.65 6.88
C SER A 47 12.43 0.47 6.03
N PHE A 48 11.63 -0.58 5.98
CA PHE A 48 11.91 -1.75 5.15
C PHE A 48 12.01 -1.35 3.67
N LEU A 49 11.08 -0.54 3.19
CA LEU A 49 11.10 -0.09 1.80
C LEU A 49 12.27 0.84 1.51
N LYS A 50 12.63 1.71 2.45
CA LYS A 50 13.76 2.62 2.26
C LYS A 50 15.08 1.88 2.12
N GLN A 51 15.21 0.69 2.69
CA GLN A 51 16.40 -0.13 2.53
C GLN A 51 16.48 -0.78 1.16
N GLN A 52 15.35 -0.94 0.49
CA GLN A 52 15.24 -1.68 -0.76
C GLN A 52 15.05 -0.77 -1.98
N LEU A 53 14.54 0.44 -1.78
CA LEU A 53 14.11 1.32 -2.86
C LEU A 53 14.68 2.72 -2.69
N PRO A 54 14.86 3.44 -3.83
CA PRO A 54 15.15 4.88 -3.75
C PRO A 54 13.99 5.63 -3.08
N ASP A 55 14.29 6.79 -2.51
CA ASP A 55 13.28 7.57 -1.78
C ASP A 55 12.06 7.90 -2.63
N TYR A 56 12.25 8.18 -3.92
CA TYR A 56 11.14 8.57 -4.78
C TYR A 56 10.19 7.41 -5.08
N MET A 57 10.60 6.18 -4.80
CA MET A 57 9.76 4.99 -4.99
C MET A 57 9.09 4.53 -3.69
N VAL A 58 9.40 5.16 -2.57
CA VAL A 58 8.76 4.83 -1.30
C VAL A 58 7.42 5.57 -1.22
N PRO A 59 6.30 4.86 -0.97
CA PRO A 59 5.01 5.53 -0.85
C PRO A 59 5.02 6.58 0.26
N THR A 60 4.35 7.70 0.01
CA THR A 60 4.26 8.78 0.99
C THR A 60 3.15 8.55 2.01
N SER A 61 2.17 7.72 1.66
CA SER A 61 1.04 7.42 2.53
C SER A 61 0.78 5.92 2.53
N PHE A 62 0.40 5.40 3.68
CA PHE A 62 0.03 4.00 3.85
C PHE A 62 -1.37 3.96 4.48
N VAL A 63 -2.27 3.21 3.85
CA VAL A 63 -3.64 3.05 4.34
C VAL A 63 -3.88 1.57 4.61
N VAL A 64 -4.31 1.26 5.83
CA VAL A 64 -4.63 -0.12 6.21
C VAL A 64 -6.13 -0.33 6.04
N LEU A 65 -6.50 -1.36 5.28
CA LEU A 65 -7.90 -1.68 4.99
C LEU A 65 -8.23 -3.07 5.53
N ASP A 66 -9.49 -3.24 5.92
CA ASP A 66 -9.98 -4.56 6.32
C ASP A 66 -10.20 -5.46 5.12
N THR A 67 -10.65 -4.88 4.02
CA THR A 67 -10.85 -5.59 2.76
C THR A 67 -10.48 -4.66 1.62
N LEU A 68 -10.12 -5.27 0.48
CA LEU A 68 -9.87 -4.50 -0.74
C LEU A 68 -11.13 -4.53 -1.60
N PRO A 69 -11.54 -3.37 -2.16
CA PRO A 69 -12.66 -3.36 -3.10
C PRO A 69 -12.29 -4.12 -4.36
N LEU A 70 -13.22 -4.93 -4.85
CA LEU A 70 -12.99 -5.76 -6.03
C LEU A 70 -13.95 -5.38 -7.14
N THR A 71 -13.48 -5.50 -8.39
CA THR A 71 -14.34 -5.38 -9.55
C THR A 71 -15.18 -6.67 -9.70
N PRO A 72 -16.22 -6.66 -10.55
CA PRO A 72 -16.99 -7.87 -10.83
C PRO A 72 -16.12 -9.04 -11.34
N ASN A 73 -14.95 -8.74 -11.91
CA ASN A 73 -14.03 -9.77 -12.39
C ASN A 73 -13.09 -10.29 -11.32
N GLY A 74 -13.21 -9.83 -10.07
CA GLY A 74 -12.37 -10.26 -8.97
C GLY A 74 -11.04 -9.56 -8.85
N LYS A 75 -10.81 -8.50 -9.62
CA LYS A 75 -9.59 -7.71 -9.55
C LYS A 75 -9.78 -6.52 -8.61
N VAL A 76 -8.67 -6.03 -8.05
CA VAL A 76 -8.74 -4.87 -7.17
C VAL A 76 -9.26 -3.66 -7.94
N ASP A 77 -10.31 -3.03 -7.41
CA ASP A 77 -10.88 -1.82 -7.98
C ASP A 77 -10.12 -0.61 -7.46
N ARG A 78 -9.14 -0.18 -8.23
CA ARG A 78 -8.27 0.92 -7.82
C ARG A 78 -9.02 2.24 -7.68
N LYS A 79 -10.11 2.41 -8.43
CA LYS A 79 -10.91 3.64 -8.38
C LYS A 79 -11.77 3.72 -7.12
N ALA A 80 -12.10 2.58 -6.53
CA ALA A 80 -12.92 2.53 -5.33
C ALA A 80 -12.09 2.65 -4.05
N LEU A 81 -10.77 2.69 -4.14
CA LEU A 81 -9.91 2.83 -2.96
C LEU A 81 -10.11 4.21 -2.34
N PRO A 82 -10.16 4.29 -0.99
CA PRO A 82 -10.35 5.57 -0.33
C PRO A 82 -9.13 6.47 -0.47
N ASP A 83 -9.32 7.76 -0.31
CA ASP A 83 -8.22 8.70 -0.26
C ASP A 83 -7.44 8.51 1.05
N PRO A 84 -6.13 8.73 1.03
CA PRO A 84 -5.31 8.60 2.24
C PRO A 84 -5.62 9.66 3.28
#